data_822228a8de1c7ffc1bb4815237bbde59
#
_entry.id   822228a8de1c7ffc1bb4815237bbde59
#
_cell.length_a   1.000
_cell.length_b   1.000
_cell.length_c   1.000
_cell.angle_alpha   90.00
_cell.angle_beta   90.00
_cell.angle_gamma   90.00
#
_symmetry.space_group_name_H-M   'P 1'
#
loop_
_entity.id
_entity.type
_entity.pdbx_description
1 polymer ?
#
loop_
_entity_poly.entity_id
_entity_poly.type
_entity_poly.pdbx_seq_one_letter_code
_entity_poly.pdbx_strand_id
1 'polypeptide(L)'
;MMKKILIVDDEPNIVMSLEYAFKKQHFEVFIARDGSEALEILQHQIPDVVLLDIMMPNVDGYQTLTKIRENDSLKHTKVVFLTAKNKASDIEKGLQLGADKYLTKPFSVKKIISEILELVT
;
A
#
# COMPACT_ATOMS: atom_id res chain seq x y z
N MET A 1 2.78 18.00 -10.56
CA MET A 1 3.81 17.03 -10.14
C MET A 1 3.23 15.63 -10.14
N MET A 2 4.07 14.64 -10.44
CA MET A 2 3.64 13.26 -10.43
C MET A 2 3.32 12.83 -9.00
N LYS A 3 2.24 12.10 -8.83
CA LYS A 3 1.98 11.40 -7.59
C LYS A 3 2.89 10.20 -7.47
N LYS A 4 3.23 9.81 -6.25
CA LYS A 4 4.10 8.65 -5.98
C LYS A 4 3.32 7.58 -5.26
N ILE A 5 3.50 6.33 -5.68
CA ILE A 5 2.91 5.17 -5.02
C ILE A 5 3.99 4.15 -4.68
N LEU A 6 3.92 3.59 -3.49
CA LEU A 6 4.73 2.45 -3.10
C LEU A 6 3.82 1.23 -3.06
N ILE A 7 4.15 0.21 -3.85
CA ILE A 7 3.41 -1.06 -3.88
C ILE A 7 4.22 -2.09 -3.10
N VAL A 8 3.61 -2.67 -2.08
CA VAL A 8 4.26 -3.63 -1.19
C VAL A 8 3.52 -4.96 -1.25
N ASP A 9 4.08 -5.91 -1.97
CA ASP A 9 3.46 -7.22 -2.18
C ASP A 9 4.55 -8.19 -2.65
N ASP A 10 4.48 -9.45 -2.24
CA ASP A 10 5.45 -10.47 -2.61
C ASP A 10 5.02 -11.31 -3.82
N GLU A 11 3.84 -11.05 -4.38
CA GLU A 11 3.32 -11.78 -5.54
C GLU A 11 3.69 -11.04 -6.83
N PRO A 12 4.65 -11.57 -7.64
CA PRO A 12 5.14 -10.85 -8.82
C PRO A 12 4.06 -10.46 -9.82
N ASN A 13 3.07 -11.31 -10.03
CA ASN A 13 1.99 -11.03 -11.00
C ASN A 13 1.15 -9.83 -10.58
N ILE A 14 0.87 -9.71 -9.29
CA ILE A 14 0.12 -8.59 -8.73
C ILE A 14 0.92 -7.31 -8.88
N VAL A 15 2.20 -7.36 -8.48
CA VAL A 15 3.09 -6.21 -8.57
C VAL A 15 3.20 -5.71 -10.01
N MET A 16 3.41 -6.60 -10.96
CA MET A 16 3.55 -6.22 -12.38
C MET A 16 2.29 -5.57 -12.92
N SER A 17 1.13 -6.15 -12.61
CA SER A 17 -0.16 -5.64 -13.05
C SER A 17 -0.42 -4.23 -12.54
N LEU A 18 -0.17 -4.02 -11.25
CA LEU A 18 -0.40 -2.72 -10.61
C LEU A 18 0.63 -1.68 -11.03
N GLU A 19 1.88 -2.09 -11.18
CA GLU A 19 2.94 -1.20 -11.66
C GLU A 19 2.59 -0.64 -13.02
N TYR A 20 2.20 -1.51 -13.95
CA TYR A 20 1.80 -1.11 -15.30
C TYR A 20 0.63 -0.11 -15.25
N ALA A 21 -0.39 -0.46 -14.48
CA ALA A 21 -1.61 0.35 -14.39
C ALA A 21 -1.34 1.74 -13.80
N PHE A 22 -0.55 1.82 -12.74
CA PHE A 22 -0.27 3.12 -12.12
C PHE A 22 0.69 3.97 -12.93
N LYS A 23 1.63 3.36 -13.64
CA LYS A 23 2.47 4.11 -14.59
C LYS A 23 1.63 4.73 -15.70
N LYS A 24 0.60 4.04 -16.17
CA LYS A 24 -0.35 4.59 -17.16
C LYS A 24 -1.14 5.77 -16.60
N GLN A 25 -1.32 5.83 -15.28
CA GLN A 25 -1.98 6.95 -14.61
C GLN A 25 -0.98 8.05 -14.23
N HIS A 26 0.23 7.98 -14.74
CA HIS A 26 1.29 8.97 -14.51
C HIS A 26 1.79 9.04 -13.07
N PHE A 27 1.73 7.90 -12.36
CA PHE A 27 2.37 7.78 -11.06
C PHE A 27 3.84 7.41 -11.21
N GLU A 28 4.65 7.91 -10.30
CA GLU A 28 5.99 7.36 -10.07
C GLU A 28 5.81 6.16 -9.13
N VAL A 29 6.25 4.98 -9.54
CA VAL A 29 5.97 3.73 -8.83
C VAL A 29 7.23 3.19 -8.19
N PHE A 30 7.15 2.92 -6.89
CA PHE A 30 8.19 2.23 -6.13
C PHE A 30 7.64 0.87 -5.72
N ILE A 31 8.48 -0.14 -5.63
CA ILE A 31 8.07 -1.51 -5.33
C ILE A 31 8.92 -2.07 -4.19
N ALA A 32 8.24 -2.70 -3.22
CA ALA A 32 8.87 -3.46 -2.16
C ALA A 32 8.20 -4.83 -2.11
N ARG A 33 8.96 -5.88 -1.80
CA ARG A 33 8.44 -7.24 -1.75
C ARG A 33 8.04 -7.67 -0.33
N ASP A 34 8.42 -6.89 0.66
CA ASP A 34 8.03 -7.12 2.05
C ASP A 34 8.11 -5.81 2.83
N GLY A 35 7.73 -5.90 4.11
CA GLY A 35 7.70 -4.72 4.97
C GLY A 35 9.07 -4.12 5.23
N SER A 36 10.11 -4.95 5.29
CA SER A 36 11.49 -4.45 5.52
C SER A 36 11.97 -3.61 4.35
N GLU A 37 11.75 -4.08 3.13
CA GLU A 37 12.08 -3.31 1.92
C GLU A 37 11.27 -2.02 1.86
N ALA A 38 9.99 -2.09 2.23
CA ALA A 38 9.13 -0.92 2.25
C ALA A 38 9.66 0.14 3.20
N LEU A 39 10.02 -0.25 4.41
CA LEU A 39 10.52 0.69 5.42
C LEU A 39 11.85 1.30 4.99
N GLU A 40 12.69 0.55 4.29
CA GLU A 40 13.94 1.05 3.75
C GLU A 40 13.69 2.13 2.69
N ILE A 41 12.77 1.87 1.76
CA ILE A 41 12.40 2.86 0.73
C ILE A 41 11.84 4.12 1.40
N LEU A 42 11.03 3.97 2.43
CA LEU A 42 10.39 5.09 3.13
C LEU A 42 11.36 5.94 3.94
N GLN A 43 12.61 5.52 4.10
CA GLN A 43 13.67 6.38 4.66
C GLN A 43 14.08 7.47 3.68
N HIS A 44 13.86 7.27 2.38
CA HIS A 44 14.34 8.17 1.33
C HIS A 44 13.23 8.76 0.47
N GLN A 45 12.01 8.17 0.52
CA GLN A 45 10.89 8.58 -0.30
C GLN A 45 9.67 8.82 0.56
N ILE A 46 8.90 9.86 0.21
CA ILE A 46 7.62 10.16 0.87
C ILE A 46 6.53 10.00 -0.20
N PRO A 47 5.97 8.79 -0.37
CA PRO A 47 4.93 8.61 -1.38
C PRO A 47 3.61 9.22 -0.92
N ASP A 48 2.74 9.49 -1.90
CA ASP A 48 1.37 9.95 -1.61
C ASP A 48 0.53 8.82 -1.03
N VAL A 49 0.80 7.59 -1.50
CA VAL A 49 0.05 6.42 -1.06
C VAL A 49 0.95 5.18 -1.01
N VAL A 50 0.70 4.31 -0.04
CA VAL A 50 1.30 2.98 0.07
C VAL A 50 0.18 1.95 -0.09
N LEU A 51 0.31 1.09 -1.07
CA LEU A 51 -0.61 -0.04 -1.30
C LEU A 51 0.08 -1.27 -0.71
N LEU A 52 -0.48 -1.88 0.31
CA LEU A 52 0.25 -2.73 1.24
C LEU A 52 -0.49 -4.06 1.47
N ASP A 53 0.16 -5.18 1.20
CA ASP A 53 -0.35 -6.48 1.60
C ASP A 53 -0.01 -6.73 3.07
N ILE A 54 -0.84 -7.50 3.75
CA ILE A 54 -0.62 -7.87 5.16
C ILE A 54 0.22 -9.15 5.26
N MET A 55 -0.08 -10.13 4.40
CA MET A 55 0.50 -11.47 4.49
C MET A 55 1.83 -11.53 3.76
N MET A 56 2.89 -11.12 4.43
CA MET A 56 4.24 -11.10 3.88
C MET A 56 5.23 -11.68 4.87
N PRO A 57 6.36 -12.24 4.40
CA PRO A 57 7.39 -12.74 5.31
C PRO A 57 8.08 -11.60 6.06
N ASN A 58 8.73 -11.93 7.16
CA ASN A 58 9.51 -11.02 8.01
C ASN A 58 8.64 -9.97 8.69
N VAL A 59 8.51 -8.78 8.10
CA VAL A 59 7.69 -7.70 8.66
C VAL A 59 6.36 -7.69 7.90
N ASP A 60 5.26 -8.02 8.58
CA ASP A 60 3.94 -8.06 7.94
C ASP A 60 3.36 -6.65 7.74
N GLY A 61 2.19 -6.60 7.09
CA GLY A 61 1.56 -5.32 6.75
C GLY A 61 1.10 -4.53 7.97
N TYR A 62 0.65 -5.17 9.02
CA TYR A 62 0.23 -4.46 10.24
C TYR A 62 1.43 -3.79 10.91
N GLN A 63 2.54 -4.52 11.01
CA GLN A 63 3.80 -3.98 11.57
C GLN A 63 4.31 -2.82 10.72
N THR A 64 4.24 -2.96 9.40
CA THR A 64 4.66 -1.91 8.46
C THR A 64 3.83 -0.66 8.65
N LEU A 65 2.50 -0.80 8.72
CA LEU A 65 1.60 0.34 8.92
C LEU A 65 1.89 1.05 10.24
N THR A 66 2.11 0.28 11.31
CA THR A 66 2.43 0.84 12.63
C THR A 66 3.68 1.72 12.55
N LYS A 67 4.72 1.22 11.88
CA LYS A 67 5.97 1.99 11.70
C LYS A 67 5.74 3.25 10.87
N ILE A 68 4.93 3.17 9.83
CA ILE A 68 4.58 4.33 9.01
C ILE A 68 3.89 5.39 9.86
N ARG A 69 2.94 4.99 10.68
CA ARG A 69 2.17 5.92 11.51
C ARG A 69 2.99 6.53 12.65
N GLU A 70 4.07 5.88 13.05
CA GLU A 70 5.01 6.41 14.05
C GLU A 70 5.99 7.44 13.46
N ASN A 71 6.08 7.52 12.14
CA ASN A 71 7.03 8.40 11.45
C ASN A 71 6.34 9.70 11.05
N ASP A 72 6.71 10.80 11.69
CA ASP A 72 6.10 12.11 11.43
C ASP A 72 6.25 12.57 9.98
N SER A 73 7.32 12.17 9.31
CA SER A 73 7.54 12.51 7.90
C SER A 73 6.49 11.88 6.98
N LEU A 74 5.85 10.81 7.44
CA LEU A 74 4.87 10.05 6.66
C LEU A 74 3.43 10.28 7.13
N LYS A 75 3.20 11.26 7.97
CA LYS A 75 1.87 11.45 8.58
C LYS A 75 0.76 11.71 7.55
N HIS A 76 1.09 12.28 6.40
CA HIS A 76 0.11 12.55 5.33
C HIS A 76 0.08 11.46 4.26
N THR A 77 0.96 10.47 4.33
CA THR A 77 0.95 9.35 3.38
C THR A 77 -0.28 8.49 3.63
N LYS A 78 -1.07 8.26 2.59
CA LYS A 78 -2.22 7.38 2.67
C LYS A 78 -1.76 5.93 2.65
N VAL A 79 -2.40 5.07 3.43
CA VAL A 79 -2.09 3.63 3.43
C VAL A 79 -3.36 2.85 3.13
N VAL A 80 -3.28 2.02 2.11
CA VAL A 80 -4.39 1.18 1.66
C VAL A 80 -3.94 -0.26 1.72
N PHE A 81 -4.63 -1.09 2.50
CA PHE A 81 -4.37 -2.52 2.48
C PHE A 81 -4.99 -3.17 1.24
N LEU A 82 -4.25 -4.09 0.63
CA LEU A 82 -4.75 -4.95 -0.45
C LEU A 82 -4.29 -6.37 -0.13
N THR A 83 -5.20 -7.22 0.35
CA THR A 83 -4.82 -8.48 0.97
C THR A 83 -5.89 -9.55 0.82
N ALA A 84 -5.48 -10.81 0.92
CA ALA A 84 -6.42 -11.93 0.95
C ALA A 84 -7.11 -12.10 2.30
N LYS A 85 -6.66 -11.41 3.36
CA LYS A 85 -7.32 -11.46 4.68
C LYS A 85 -8.63 -10.68 4.61
N ASN A 86 -9.75 -11.38 4.73
CA ASN A 86 -11.07 -10.79 4.49
C ASN A 86 -12.05 -10.92 5.66
N LYS A 87 -11.60 -11.36 6.81
CA LYS A 87 -12.48 -11.44 7.99
C LYS A 87 -12.77 -10.04 8.53
N ALA A 88 -13.96 -9.86 9.07
CA ALA A 88 -14.35 -8.57 9.67
C ALA A 88 -13.34 -8.11 10.72
N SER A 89 -12.80 -9.03 11.52
CA SER A 89 -11.80 -8.71 12.54
C SER A 89 -10.47 -8.22 11.94
N ASP A 90 -10.07 -8.76 10.78
CA ASP A 90 -8.86 -8.33 10.08
C ASP A 90 -9.03 -6.90 9.57
N ILE A 91 -10.18 -6.61 8.98
CA ILE A 91 -10.50 -5.30 8.42
C ILE A 91 -10.54 -4.26 9.55
N GLU A 92 -11.22 -4.58 10.63
CA GLU A 92 -11.33 -3.69 11.78
C GLU A 92 -9.95 -3.37 12.36
N LYS A 93 -9.10 -4.38 12.51
CA LYS A 93 -7.74 -4.21 13.01
C LYS A 93 -6.93 -3.26 12.11
N GLY A 94 -7.01 -3.46 10.80
CA GLY A 94 -6.29 -2.60 9.85
C GLY A 94 -6.72 -1.15 9.92
N LEU A 95 -8.03 -0.92 9.97
CA LEU A 95 -8.56 0.44 10.05
C LEU A 95 -8.23 1.10 11.39
N GLN A 96 -8.29 0.36 12.48
CA GLN A 96 -7.93 0.87 13.82
C GLN A 96 -6.45 1.24 13.91
N LEU A 97 -5.58 0.52 13.20
CA LEU A 97 -4.16 0.84 13.17
C LEU A 97 -3.84 2.06 12.30
N GLY A 98 -4.82 2.57 11.58
CA GLY A 98 -4.65 3.80 10.82
C GLY A 98 -4.60 3.66 9.32
N ALA A 99 -5.08 2.53 8.76
CA ALA A 99 -5.23 2.41 7.31
C ALA A 99 -6.36 3.30 6.83
N ASP A 100 -6.18 3.93 5.69
CA ASP A 100 -7.19 4.79 5.08
C ASP A 100 -8.26 3.99 4.35
N LYS A 101 -7.89 2.86 3.76
CA LYS A 101 -8.82 1.91 3.13
C LYS A 101 -8.30 0.50 3.29
N TYR A 102 -9.23 -0.45 3.16
CA TYR A 102 -8.93 -1.89 3.23
C TYR A 102 -9.61 -2.57 2.05
N LEU A 103 -8.82 -3.07 1.11
CA LEU A 103 -9.32 -3.72 -0.09
C LEU A 103 -8.90 -5.19 -0.07
N THR A 104 -9.75 -6.06 -0.59
CA THR A 104 -9.52 -7.51 -0.54
C THR A 104 -9.22 -8.10 -1.91
N LYS A 105 -8.37 -9.14 -1.92
CA LYS A 105 -8.12 -9.96 -3.11
C LYS A 105 -9.20 -11.04 -3.20
N PRO A 106 -9.62 -11.46 -4.38
CA PRO A 106 -9.20 -10.96 -5.69
C PRO A 106 -9.79 -9.57 -5.99
N PHE A 107 -9.14 -8.83 -6.84
CA PHE A 107 -9.48 -7.43 -7.10
C PHE A 107 -9.57 -7.14 -8.61
N SER A 108 -10.23 -6.03 -8.92
CA SER A 108 -10.20 -5.42 -10.24
C SER A 108 -9.16 -4.29 -10.22
N VAL A 109 -8.24 -4.29 -11.16
CA VAL A 109 -7.24 -3.22 -11.30
C VAL A 109 -7.92 -1.86 -11.43
N LYS A 110 -8.99 -1.81 -12.21
CA LYS A 110 -9.77 -0.58 -12.41
C LYS A 110 -10.32 -0.05 -11.10
N LYS A 111 -10.83 -0.93 -10.24
CA LYS A 111 -11.35 -0.54 -8.94
C LYS A 111 -10.24 -0.03 -8.03
N ILE A 112 -9.08 -0.69 -8.02
CA ILE A 112 -7.93 -0.25 -7.23
C ILE A 112 -7.52 1.16 -7.64
N ILE A 113 -7.39 1.41 -8.92
CA ILE A 113 -7.05 2.74 -9.43
C ILE A 113 -8.05 3.78 -8.96
N SER A 114 -9.34 3.50 -9.10
CA SER A 114 -10.40 4.41 -8.70
C SER A 114 -10.32 4.74 -7.22
N GLU A 115 -10.14 3.74 -6.37
CA GLU A 115 -10.02 3.93 -4.92
C GLU A 115 -8.80 4.75 -4.53
N ILE A 116 -7.66 4.50 -5.18
CA ILE A 116 -6.43 5.24 -4.91
C ILE A 116 -6.56 6.69 -5.36
N LEU A 117 -7.07 6.92 -6.58
CA LEU A 117 -7.23 8.28 -7.09
C LEU A 117 -8.16 9.11 -6.19
N GLU A 118 -9.19 8.49 -5.65
CA GLU A 118 -10.10 9.16 -4.71
C GLU A 118 -9.37 9.68 -3.47
N LEU A 119 -8.37 8.93 -2.99
CA LEU A 119 -7.61 9.31 -1.79
C LEU A 119 -6.58 10.41 -2.05
N VAL A 120 -5.99 10.46 -3.23
CA VAL A 120 -4.82 11.32 -3.48
C VAL A 120 -5.11 12.53 -4.38
N THR A 121 -6.34 12.65 -4.82
CA THR A 121 -6.79 13.84 -5.56
C THR A 121 -7.88 14.65 -4.77
#